data_4c232423e9901706e17c8a2276fe77cd
#
_entry.id   4c232423e9901706e17c8a2276fe77cd
#
_cell.length_a   1.000
_cell.length_b   1.000
_cell.length_c   1.000
_cell.angle_alpha   90.00
_cell.angle_beta   90.00
_cell.angle_gamma   90.00
#
_symmetry.space_group_name_H-M   'P 1'
#
loop_
_entity.id
_entity.type
_entity.pdbx_description
1 polymer ?
#
loop_
_entity_poly.entity_id
_entity_poly.type
_entity_poly.pdbx_seq_one_letter_code
_entity_poly.pdbx_strand_id
1 'polypeptide(L)'
;MPTGKWDEYDFYYDDSKTSCCEIIKGILDENQIPIDRNMGLMLIGGMITDSGHFQFAKPDLLMDFADLMQRCDINMDEAYNLTLAPESISEKIAMLKAIERTKFDRVGSLIVATSYGGSFEASSCRAIMAAGADVVFVGSQRDEEFRLSARATQEAVRKGVHLGDIMKGIGTETMNDGGGHGGAAGLSGIGDVEAMLHICMMRTMEVFREIKAKDLLERE
;
A
#
# COMPACT_ATOMS: atom_id res chain seq x y z
N MET A 1 21.92 9.36 0.84
CA MET A 1 23.10 8.85 1.57
C MET A 1 22.65 7.76 2.52
N PRO A 2 23.34 6.60 2.59
CA PRO A 2 22.97 5.56 3.54
C PRO A 2 23.04 6.13 4.96
N THR A 3 22.02 5.79 5.76
CA THR A 3 21.93 6.18 7.18
C THR A 3 22.42 5.01 8.02
N GLY A 4 23.58 5.14 8.68
CA GLY A 4 24.13 4.08 9.54
C GLY A 4 25.66 4.09 9.58
N LYS A 5 26.23 3.20 10.37
CA LYS A 5 27.69 2.98 10.46
C LYS A 5 28.12 2.03 9.33
N TRP A 6 28.27 2.54 8.13
CA TRP A 6 28.69 1.79 6.94
C TRP A 6 30.19 1.85 6.69
N ASP A 7 30.93 2.71 7.41
CA ASP A 7 32.36 2.97 7.23
C ASP A 7 33.26 1.73 7.42
N GLU A 8 32.70 0.67 8.02
CA GLU A 8 33.43 -0.60 8.27
C GLU A 8 33.17 -1.65 7.19
N TYR A 9 32.34 -1.36 6.17
CA TYR A 9 31.95 -2.30 5.13
C TYR A 9 32.18 -1.73 3.73
N ASP A 10 32.62 -2.56 2.82
CA ASP A 10 32.58 -2.25 1.38
C ASP A 10 31.12 -2.23 0.92
N PHE A 11 30.66 -1.10 0.40
CA PHE A 11 29.31 -1.00 -0.14
C PHE A 11 29.32 -0.23 -1.46
N TYR A 12 28.34 -0.57 -2.31
CA TYR A 12 28.06 0.16 -3.55
C TYR A 12 26.69 0.84 -3.42
N TYR A 13 26.64 2.11 -3.77
CA TYR A 13 25.43 2.92 -3.68
C TYR A 13 25.24 3.76 -4.94
N ASP A 14 24.06 3.67 -5.55
CA ASP A 14 23.65 4.48 -6.70
C ASP A 14 22.18 4.90 -6.54
N ASP A 15 21.94 6.16 -6.19
CA ASP A 15 20.60 6.73 -6.02
C ASP A 15 19.93 7.13 -7.34
N SER A 16 20.65 7.03 -8.46
CA SER A 16 20.06 7.16 -9.79
C SER A 16 19.20 5.97 -10.17
N LYS A 17 19.43 4.79 -9.57
CA LYS A 17 18.71 3.55 -9.84
C LYS A 17 17.40 3.45 -9.04
N THR A 18 16.40 2.83 -9.62
CA THR A 18 15.10 2.62 -8.99
C THR A 18 15.08 1.38 -8.10
N SER A 19 15.87 0.36 -8.49
CA SER A 19 15.93 -0.93 -7.81
C SER A 19 17.37 -1.35 -7.54
N CYS A 20 17.61 -1.99 -6.40
CA CYS A 20 18.88 -2.66 -6.12
C CYS A 20 19.21 -3.73 -7.18
N CYS A 21 18.19 -4.33 -7.81
CA CYS A 21 18.36 -5.32 -8.87
C CYS A 21 19.00 -4.76 -10.14
N GLU A 22 18.81 -3.46 -10.47
CA GLU A 22 19.53 -2.81 -11.56
C GLU A 22 21.04 -2.73 -11.26
N ILE A 23 21.37 -2.40 -9.99
CA ILE A 23 22.78 -2.33 -9.55
C ILE A 23 23.43 -3.71 -9.65
N ILE A 24 22.75 -4.74 -9.15
CA ILE A 24 23.25 -6.13 -9.19
C ILE A 24 23.44 -6.59 -10.65
N LYS A 25 22.45 -6.31 -11.53
CA LYS A 25 22.59 -6.62 -12.97
C LYS A 25 23.81 -5.93 -13.57
N GLY A 26 23.99 -4.65 -13.28
CA GLY A 26 25.16 -3.88 -13.75
C GLY A 26 26.48 -4.50 -13.30
N ILE A 27 26.60 -4.88 -12.03
CA ILE A 27 27.79 -5.54 -11.49
C ILE A 27 28.04 -6.88 -12.20
N LEU A 28 27.01 -7.68 -12.41
CA LEU A 28 27.13 -8.97 -13.12
C LEU A 28 27.59 -8.78 -14.57
N ASP A 29 27.01 -7.81 -15.28
CA ASP A 29 27.34 -7.52 -16.67
C ASP A 29 28.78 -6.96 -16.81
N GLU A 30 29.20 -6.03 -15.96
CA GLU A 30 30.56 -5.47 -15.95
C GLU A 30 31.64 -6.54 -15.69
N ASN A 31 31.34 -7.51 -14.83
CA ASN A 31 32.23 -8.61 -14.53
C ASN A 31 32.05 -9.82 -15.46
N GLN A 32 31.22 -9.72 -16.48
CA GLN A 32 30.95 -10.79 -17.45
C GLN A 32 30.45 -12.10 -16.80
N ILE A 33 29.74 -11.97 -15.68
CA ILE A 33 29.12 -13.11 -14.99
C ILE A 33 27.81 -13.45 -15.70
N PRO A 34 27.65 -14.68 -16.18
CA PRO A 34 26.45 -15.07 -16.89
C PRO A 34 25.24 -15.09 -15.96
N ILE A 35 24.16 -14.43 -16.38
CA ILE A 35 22.88 -14.45 -15.68
C ILE A 35 22.06 -15.62 -16.21
N ASP A 36 21.83 -16.62 -15.37
CA ASP A 36 20.95 -17.72 -15.71
C ASP A 36 19.47 -17.34 -15.58
N ARG A 37 18.57 -18.24 -16.01
CA ARG A 37 17.14 -17.97 -15.99
C ARG A 37 16.59 -17.69 -14.61
N ASN A 38 17.06 -18.39 -13.57
CA ASN A 38 16.58 -18.17 -12.19
C ASN A 38 17.07 -16.85 -11.63
N MET A 39 18.32 -16.50 -11.88
CA MET A 39 18.85 -15.16 -11.54
C MET A 39 18.06 -14.06 -12.24
N GLY A 40 17.78 -14.24 -13.55
CA GLY A 40 16.97 -13.31 -14.32
C GLY A 40 15.57 -13.12 -13.74
N LEU A 41 14.88 -14.20 -13.37
CA LEU A 41 13.58 -14.15 -12.71
C LEU A 41 13.63 -13.38 -11.39
N MET A 42 14.64 -13.61 -10.54
CA MET A 42 14.79 -12.91 -9.27
C MET A 42 15.04 -11.42 -9.46
N LEU A 43 15.92 -11.05 -10.40
CA LEU A 43 16.21 -9.66 -10.73
C LEU A 43 14.98 -8.94 -11.28
N ILE A 44 14.25 -9.56 -12.20
CA ILE A 44 13.00 -9.04 -12.76
C ILE A 44 11.95 -8.85 -11.67
N GLY A 45 11.77 -9.82 -10.77
CA GLY A 45 10.84 -9.74 -9.65
C GLY A 45 11.14 -8.55 -8.73
N GLY A 46 12.41 -8.33 -8.41
CA GLY A 46 12.85 -7.17 -7.63
C GLY A 46 12.63 -5.84 -8.35
N MET A 47 12.93 -5.76 -9.65
CA MET A 47 12.67 -4.56 -10.47
C MET A 47 11.18 -4.19 -10.48
N ILE A 48 10.27 -5.16 -10.66
CA ILE A 48 8.83 -4.92 -10.62
C ILE A 48 8.40 -4.41 -9.24
N THR A 49 8.88 -5.06 -8.18
CA THR A 49 8.47 -4.75 -6.81
C THR A 49 8.93 -3.36 -6.36
N ASP A 50 10.21 -3.05 -6.55
CA ASP A 50 10.82 -1.80 -6.12
C ASP A 50 10.31 -0.60 -6.92
N SER A 51 9.99 -0.81 -8.21
CA SER A 51 9.41 0.23 -9.06
C SER A 51 7.90 0.45 -8.85
N GLY A 52 7.28 -0.26 -7.89
CA GLY A 52 5.84 -0.20 -7.67
C GLY A 52 5.06 -0.65 -8.91
N HIS A 53 5.40 -1.81 -9.47
CA HIS A 53 4.83 -2.33 -10.71
C HIS A 53 4.98 -1.33 -11.88
N PHE A 54 6.19 -0.79 -12.00
CA PHE A 54 6.62 0.22 -13.00
C PHE A 54 6.04 1.63 -12.81
N GLN A 55 5.25 1.88 -11.76
CA GLN A 55 4.72 3.22 -11.49
C GLN A 55 5.83 4.27 -11.30
N PHE A 56 6.97 3.87 -10.74
CA PHE A 56 8.13 4.72 -10.47
C PHE A 56 9.35 4.33 -11.30
N ALA A 57 9.17 3.53 -12.34
CA ALA A 57 10.26 3.07 -13.18
C ALA A 57 10.89 4.23 -13.96
N LYS A 58 12.22 4.27 -13.96
CA LYS A 58 13.00 5.12 -14.88
C LYS A 58 13.26 4.38 -16.19
N PRO A 59 13.58 5.08 -17.29
CA PRO A 59 13.85 4.43 -18.58
C PRO A 59 14.91 3.34 -18.53
N ASP A 60 15.97 3.52 -17.75
CA ASP A 60 17.07 2.55 -17.61
C ASP A 60 16.57 1.23 -17.02
N LEU A 61 15.69 1.28 -16.00
CA LEU A 61 15.10 0.08 -15.43
C LEU A 61 14.31 -0.71 -16.48
N LEU A 62 13.54 -0.03 -17.34
CA LEU A 62 12.75 -0.67 -18.38
C LEU A 62 13.65 -1.32 -19.45
N MET A 63 14.79 -0.70 -19.77
CA MET A 63 15.78 -1.29 -20.68
C MET A 63 16.44 -2.53 -20.07
N ASP A 64 16.86 -2.45 -18.81
CA ASP A 64 17.45 -3.58 -18.08
C ASP A 64 16.45 -4.73 -17.91
N PHE A 65 15.19 -4.42 -17.67
CA PHE A 65 14.10 -5.38 -17.58
C PHE A 65 13.89 -6.12 -18.92
N ALA A 66 13.82 -5.37 -20.03
CA ALA A 66 13.65 -5.95 -21.37
C ALA A 66 14.85 -6.82 -21.78
N ASP A 67 16.07 -6.38 -21.45
CA ASP A 67 17.29 -7.16 -21.69
C ASP A 67 17.27 -8.50 -20.94
N LEU A 68 16.91 -8.50 -19.66
CA LEU A 68 16.80 -9.73 -18.86
C LEU A 68 15.73 -10.66 -19.40
N MET A 69 14.56 -10.15 -19.81
CA MET A 69 13.51 -10.96 -20.43
C MET A 69 14.04 -11.67 -21.69
N GLN A 70 14.74 -10.94 -22.56
CA GLN A 70 15.26 -11.49 -23.79
C GLN A 70 16.40 -12.48 -23.55
N ARG A 71 17.36 -12.15 -22.69
CA ARG A 71 18.54 -13.01 -22.42
C ARG A 71 18.18 -14.29 -21.68
N CYS A 72 17.19 -14.22 -20.79
CA CYS A 72 16.81 -15.34 -19.93
C CYS A 72 15.57 -16.10 -20.42
N ASP A 73 15.01 -15.72 -21.58
CA ASP A 73 13.79 -16.30 -22.16
C ASP A 73 12.62 -16.31 -21.15
N ILE A 74 12.35 -15.13 -20.57
CA ILE A 74 11.28 -14.91 -19.58
C ILE A 74 10.17 -14.13 -20.24
N ASN A 75 8.93 -14.60 -20.12
CA ASN A 75 7.77 -13.86 -20.59
C ASN A 75 7.12 -13.01 -19.48
N MET A 76 6.24 -12.07 -19.85
CA MET A 76 5.59 -11.17 -18.90
C MET A 76 4.70 -11.89 -17.89
N ASP A 77 4.03 -12.98 -18.27
CA ASP A 77 3.16 -13.72 -17.34
C ASP A 77 3.99 -14.36 -16.22
N GLU A 78 5.15 -14.91 -16.55
CA GLU A 78 6.08 -15.44 -15.54
C GLU A 78 6.60 -14.33 -14.62
N ALA A 79 7.03 -13.22 -15.20
CA ALA A 79 7.53 -12.07 -14.45
C ALA A 79 6.47 -11.51 -13.47
N TYR A 80 5.24 -11.37 -13.94
CA TYR A 80 4.11 -10.89 -13.13
C TYR A 80 3.73 -11.87 -12.03
N ASN A 81 3.67 -13.16 -12.33
CA ASN A 81 3.31 -14.20 -11.38
C ASN A 81 4.28 -14.31 -10.19
N LEU A 82 5.54 -13.87 -10.35
CA LEU A 82 6.50 -13.80 -9.24
C LEU A 82 6.11 -12.76 -8.18
N THR A 83 5.43 -11.70 -8.60
CA THR A 83 5.07 -10.58 -7.72
C THR A 83 3.66 -10.70 -7.15
N LEU A 84 2.87 -11.62 -7.69
CA LEU A 84 1.53 -11.91 -7.21
C LEU A 84 1.62 -12.97 -6.11
N ALA A 85 1.42 -12.56 -4.85
CA ALA A 85 1.09 -13.53 -3.81
C ALA A 85 -0.28 -14.15 -4.17
N PRO A 86 -0.37 -15.48 -4.39
CA PRO A 86 -1.65 -16.08 -4.73
C PRO A 86 -2.64 -15.89 -3.59
N GLU A 87 -3.72 -15.16 -3.86
CA GLU A 87 -4.80 -14.99 -2.90
C GLU A 87 -5.46 -16.35 -2.62
N SER A 88 -5.60 -16.69 -1.34
CA SER A 88 -6.31 -17.89 -0.94
C SER A 88 -7.81 -17.77 -1.24
N ILE A 89 -8.50 -18.89 -1.40
CA ILE A 89 -9.97 -18.88 -1.56
C ILE A 89 -10.64 -18.18 -0.39
N SER A 90 -10.13 -18.37 0.84
CA SER A 90 -10.62 -17.69 2.04
C SER A 90 -10.48 -16.17 1.96
N GLU A 91 -9.37 -15.68 1.43
CA GLU A 91 -9.13 -14.26 1.21
C GLU A 91 -10.08 -13.67 0.15
N LYS A 92 -10.25 -14.36 -0.98
CA LYS A 92 -11.22 -13.97 -2.02
C LYS A 92 -12.66 -13.88 -1.48
N ILE A 93 -13.07 -14.87 -0.70
CA ILE A 93 -14.40 -14.87 -0.05
C ILE A 93 -14.49 -13.71 0.95
N ALA A 94 -13.45 -13.43 1.73
CA ALA A 94 -13.43 -12.31 2.68
C ALA A 94 -13.58 -10.96 1.95
N MET A 95 -12.86 -10.76 0.86
CA MET A 95 -12.99 -9.55 0.03
C MET A 95 -14.39 -9.37 -0.54
N LEU A 96 -14.99 -10.43 -1.11
CA LEU A 96 -16.36 -10.37 -1.65
C LEU A 96 -17.39 -10.04 -0.56
N LYS A 97 -17.28 -10.66 0.62
CA LYS A 97 -18.16 -10.35 1.76
C LYS A 97 -17.95 -8.93 2.28
N ALA A 98 -16.72 -8.42 2.26
CA ALA A 98 -16.45 -7.05 2.66
C ALA A 98 -17.09 -6.06 1.66
N ILE A 99 -17.00 -6.31 0.36
CA ILE A 99 -17.66 -5.49 -0.67
C ILE A 99 -19.18 -5.51 -0.47
N GLU A 100 -19.80 -6.69 -0.26
CA GLU A 100 -21.24 -6.83 -0.03
C GLU A 100 -21.74 -6.00 1.18
N ARG A 101 -20.91 -5.89 2.24
CA ARG A 101 -21.23 -5.17 3.49
C ARG A 101 -20.79 -3.72 3.50
N THR A 102 -20.23 -3.23 2.41
CA THR A 102 -19.69 -1.88 2.35
C THR A 102 -20.78 -0.83 2.53
N LYS A 103 -20.58 0.04 3.49
CA LYS A 103 -21.29 1.31 3.65
C LYS A 103 -20.36 2.44 3.22
N PHE A 104 -20.87 3.42 2.51
CA PHE A 104 -20.05 4.55 2.09
C PHE A 104 -20.79 5.87 2.19
N ASP A 105 -20.00 6.93 2.30
CA ASP A 105 -20.48 8.29 2.26
C ASP A 105 -19.58 9.15 1.38
N ARG A 106 -20.09 10.28 0.90
CA ARG A 106 -19.39 11.15 -0.04
C ARG A 106 -19.23 12.56 0.53
N VAL A 107 -18.00 13.09 0.46
CA VAL A 107 -17.72 14.51 0.74
C VAL A 107 -17.01 15.13 -0.47
N GLY A 108 -17.69 16.02 -1.16
CA GLY A 108 -17.16 16.61 -2.37
C GLY A 108 -16.90 15.56 -3.45
N SER A 109 -15.63 15.41 -3.86
CA SER A 109 -15.20 14.40 -4.84
C SER A 109 -14.65 13.12 -4.19
N LEU A 110 -14.59 13.04 -2.86
CA LEU A 110 -14.01 11.92 -2.15
C LEU A 110 -15.08 10.99 -1.56
N ILE A 111 -14.83 9.70 -1.62
CA ILE A 111 -15.71 8.64 -1.10
C ILE A 111 -14.99 7.94 0.05
N VAL A 112 -15.63 7.94 1.22
CA VAL A 112 -15.19 7.17 2.39
C VAL A 112 -16.06 5.94 2.53
N ALA A 113 -15.46 4.77 2.69
CA ALA A 113 -16.16 3.51 2.85
C ALA A 113 -15.73 2.78 4.12
N THR A 114 -16.69 2.11 4.72
CA THR A 114 -16.47 1.21 5.85
C THR A 114 -17.05 -0.16 5.58
N SER A 115 -16.40 -1.19 6.09
CA SER A 115 -16.92 -2.55 6.05
C SER A 115 -16.39 -3.37 7.22
N TYR A 116 -16.95 -4.56 7.43
CA TYR A 116 -16.48 -5.48 8.45
C TYR A 116 -16.41 -6.92 7.93
N GLY A 117 -15.48 -7.68 8.50
CA GLY A 117 -15.23 -9.07 8.16
C GLY A 117 -14.64 -9.87 9.31
N GLY A 118 -14.19 -11.08 9.05
CA GLY A 118 -13.56 -11.94 10.07
C GLY A 118 -12.03 -11.97 9.99
N SER A 119 -11.45 -11.56 8.86
CA SER A 119 -10.01 -11.58 8.59
C SER A 119 -9.73 -10.94 7.22
N PHE A 120 -8.44 -10.78 6.88
CA PHE A 120 -7.99 -10.17 5.61
C PHE A 120 -8.44 -8.72 5.41
N GLU A 121 -8.45 -7.93 6.48
CA GLU A 121 -8.92 -6.55 6.49
C GLU A 121 -8.17 -5.69 5.45
N ALA A 122 -6.85 -5.87 5.38
CA ALA A 122 -6.01 -5.10 4.46
C ALA A 122 -6.30 -5.41 2.97
N SER A 123 -6.56 -6.68 2.63
CA SER A 123 -6.93 -7.10 1.28
C SER A 123 -8.35 -6.64 0.94
N SER A 124 -9.26 -6.70 1.91
CA SER A 124 -10.62 -6.18 1.78
C SER A 124 -10.63 -4.66 1.55
N CYS A 125 -9.76 -3.90 2.24
CA CYS A 125 -9.59 -2.46 1.95
C CYS A 125 -9.16 -2.23 0.49
N ARG A 126 -8.18 -2.98 -0.01
CA ARG A 126 -7.73 -2.83 -1.40
C ARG A 126 -8.83 -3.15 -2.40
N ALA A 127 -9.61 -4.19 -2.15
CA ALA A 127 -10.73 -4.58 -3.01
C ALA A 127 -11.83 -3.49 -3.08
N ILE A 128 -12.18 -2.89 -1.95
CA ILE A 128 -13.16 -1.79 -1.89
C ILE A 128 -12.61 -0.52 -2.55
N MET A 129 -11.31 -0.22 -2.38
CA MET A 129 -10.65 0.88 -3.10
C MET A 129 -10.67 0.67 -4.61
N ALA A 130 -10.41 -0.55 -5.08
CA ALA A 130 -10.48 -0.89 -6.50
C ALA A 130 -11.90 -0.72 -7.06
N ALA A 131 -12.94 -0.85 -6.22
CA ALA A 131 -14.32 -0.57 -6.57
C ALA A 131 -14.67 0.93 -6.63
N GLY A 132 -13.76 1.83 -6.16
CA GLY A 132 -13.90 3.28 -6.34
C GLY A 132 -13.90 4.11 -5.06
N ALA A 133 -13.66 3.55 -3.88
CA ALA A 133 -13.55 4.32 -2.65
C ALA A 133 -12.16 4.97 -2.51
N ASP A 134 -12.11 6.20 -1.99
CA ASP A 134 -10.86 6.94 -1.78
C ASP A 134 -10.24 6.67 -0.42
N VAL A 135 -11.06 6.45 0.59
CA VAL A 135 -10.64 6.06 1.96
C VAL A 135 -11.49 4.89 2.41
N VAL A 136 -10.85 3.85 2.90
CA VAL A 136 -11.53 2.62 3.31
C VAL A 136 -11.07 2.18 4.69
N PHE A 137 -12.02 1.83 5.53
CA PHE A 137 -11.81 1.19 6.82
C PHE A 137 -12.49 -0.17 6.83
N VAL A 138 -11.75 -1.23 7.10
CA VAL A 138 -12.31 -2.58 7.27
C VAL A 138 -11.94 -3.08 8.65
N GLY A 139 -12.95 -3.51 9.39
CA GLY A 139 -12.81 -4.03 10.74
C GLY A 139 -13.09 -5.51 10.86
N SER A 140 -12.50 -6.14 11.86
CA SER A 140 -12.83 -7.47 12.33
C SER A 140 -13.01 -7.47 13.84
N GLN A 141 -13.86 -8.37 14.33
CA GLN A 141 -14.14 -8.56 15.74
C GLN A 141 -13.87 -10.01 16.13
N ARG A 142 -13.17 -10.19 17.23
CA ARG A 142 -13.01 -11.47 17.87
C ARG A 142 -13.21 -11.32 19.38
N ASP A 143 -14.32 -11.86 19.87
CA ASP A 143 -14.77 -11.65 21.24
C ASP A 143 -14.90 -10.14 21.56
N GLU A 144 -14.18 -9.62 22.57
CA GLU A 144 -14.14 -8.21 22.92
C GLU A 144 -13.06 -7.42 22.18
N GLU A 145 -12.17 -8.10 21.44
CA GLU A 145 -11.08 -7.48 20.71
C GLU A 145 -11.50 -7.15 19.28
N PHE A 146 -11.15 -5.95 18.83
CA PHE A 146 -11.33 -5.54 17.44
C PHE A 146 -9.99 -5.20 16.78
N ARG A 147 -9.98 -5.29 15.47
CA ARG A 147 -8.88 -4.84 14.62
C ARG A 147 -9.44 -4.13 13.40
N LEU A 148 -8.85 -2.97 13.07
CA LEU A 148 -9.18 -2.19 11.89
C LEU A 148 -7.93 -2.03 11.01
N SER A 149 -8.12 -2.17 9.70
CA SER A 149 -7.17 -1.70 8.69
C SER A 149 -7.77 -0.53 7.93
N ALA A 150 -6.95 0.46 7.64
CA ALA A 150 -7.32 1.63 6.86
C ALA A 150 -6.40 1.78 5.64
N ARG A 151 -6.98 2.21 4.52
CA ARG A 151 -6.24 2.56 3.30
C ARG A 151 -6.82 3.83 2.69
N ALA A 152 -5.95 4.64 2.08
CA ALA A 152 -6.33 5.83 1.33
C ALA A 152 -5.59 5.89 0.00
N THR A 153 -6.25 6.45 -1.02
CA THR A 153 -5.63 6.75 -2.30
C THR A 153 -4.59 7.85 -2.16
N GLN A 154 -3.61 7.87 -3.08
CA GLN A 154 -2.63 8.96 -3.14
C GLN A 154 -3.30 10.34 -3.33
N GLU A 155 -4.45 10.38 -4.01
CA GLU A 155 -5.23 11.59 -4.17
C GLU A 155 -5.79 12.10 -2.83
N ALA A 156 -6.38 11.22 -2.03
CA ALA A 156 -6.88 11.57 -0.70
C ALA A 156 -5.75 12.07 0.20
N VAL A 157 -4.59 11.40 0.17
CA VAL A 157 -3.39 11.82 0.94
C VAL A 157 -2.89 13.19 0.49
N ARG A 158 -2.78 13.45 -0.82
CA ARG A 158 -2.39 14.77 -1.35
C ARG A 158 -3.38 15.88 -0.99
N LYS A 159 -4.64 15.56 -0.83
CA LYS A 159 -5.67 16.48 -0.33
C LYS A 159 -5.63 16.71 1.18
N GLY A 160 -4.71 16.07 1.90
CA GLY A 160 -4.45 16.30 3.32
C GLY A 160 -4.98 15.22 4.28
N VAL A 161 -5.49 14.10 3.76
CA VAL A 161 -5.85 12.96 4.62
C VAL A 161 -4.58 12.27 5.10
N HIS A 162 -4.44 12.12 6.43
CA HIS A 162 -3.35 11.36 7.02
C HIS A 162 -3.91 10.27 7.96
N LEU A 163 -4.06 9.05 7.43
CA LEU A 163 -4.70 7.95 8.17
C LEU A 163 -4.00 7.62 9.48
N GLY A 164 -2.66 7.70 9.51
CA GLY A 164 -1.88 7.46 10.71
C GLY A 164 -2.25 8.40 11.86
N ASP A 165 -2.46 9.70 11.56
CA ASP A 165 -2.85 10.69 12.57
C ASP A 165 -4.30 10.48 13.02
N ILE A 166 -5.21 10.18 12.09
CA ILE A 166 -6.60 9.86 12.38
C ILE A 166 -6.68 8.67 13.34
N MET A 167 -6.00 7.55 13.00
CA MET A 167 -6.02 6.34 13.82
C MET A 167 -5.34 6.53 15.17
N LYS A 168 -4.25 7.29 15.22
CA LYS A 168 -3.56 7.62 16.46
C LYS A 168 -4.44 8.49 17.37
N GLY A 169 -5.14 9.48 16.81
CA GLY A 169 -6.08 10.31 17.54
C GLY A 169 -7.22 9.50 18.15
N ILE A 170 -7.87 8.65 17.35
CA ILE A 170 -8.94 7.76 17.80
C ILE A 170 -8.41 6.78 18.88
N GLY A 171 -7.23 6.17 18.65
CA GLY A 171 -6.61 5.27 19.61
C GLY A 171 -6.38 5.95 20.97
N THR A 172 -5.87 7.18 20.98
CA THR A 172 -5.65 7.96 22.20
C THR A 172 -6.98 8.28 22.92
N GLU A 173 -8.02 8.70 22.19
CA GLU A 173 -9.33 9.04 22.75
C GLU A 173 -10.08 7.83 23.32
N THR A 174 -9.89 6.66 22.71
CA THR A 174 -10.58 5.42 23.09
C THR A 174 -9.74 4.45 23.93
N MET A 175 -8.51 4.87 24.31
CA MET A 175 -7.52 4.03 25.02
C MET A 175 -7.18 2.73 24.28
N ASN A 176 -7.10 2.82 22.96
CA ASN A 176 -6.75 1.73 22.07
C ASN A 176 -5.44 2.06 21.32
N ASP A 177 -4.83 1.07 20.66
CA ASP A 177 -3.59 1.24 19.92
C ASP A 177 -3.86 1.55 18.45
N GLY A 178 -3.44 2.73 18.01
CA GLY A 178 -3.67 3.21 16.63
C GLY A 178 -2.50 3.99 16.06
N GLY A 179 -2.29 3.86 14.74
CA GLY A 179 -1.22 4.56 14.03
C GLY A 179 -0.96 4.03 12.64
N GLY A 180 0.07 4.60 11.99
CA GLY A 180 0.48 4.22 10.63
C GLY A 180 1.01 5.40 9.84
N HIS A 181 0.85 5.31 8.52
CA HIS A 181 1.28 6.33 7.55
C HIS A 181 0.07 7.03 6.93
N GLY A 182 0.30 8.06 6.11
CA GLY A 182 -0.77 8.80 5.45
C GLY A 182 -1.74 7.95 4.64
N GLY A 183 -1.24 6.96 3.88
CA GLY A 183 -2.04 6.09 3.01
C GLY A 183 -2.39 4.71 3.60
N ALA A 184 -1.86 4.34 4.77
CA ALA A 184 -2.06 3.04 5.38
C ALA A 184 -1.91 3.09 6.90
N ALA A 185 -2.93 2.66 7.63
CA ALA A 185 -2.95 2.71 9.10
C ALA A 185 -3.75 1.55 9.69
N GLY A 186 -3.67 1.40 11.00
CA GLY A 186 -4.43 0.40 11.76
C GLY A 186 -4.86 0.94 13.12
N LEU A 187 -5.90 0.31 13.68
CA LEU A 187 -6.37 0.53 15.03
C LEU A 187 -6.76 -0.83 15.61
N SER A 188 -6.36 -1.10 16.84
CA SER A 188 -6.72 -2.35 17.51
C SER A 188 -6.90 -2.13 19.00
N GLY A 189 -7.74 -2.94 19.62
CA GLY A 189 -7.98 -2.86 21.05
C GLY A 189 -9.25 -3.57 21.48
N ILE A 190 -9.82 -3.13 22.58
CA ILE A 190 -11.05 -3.68 23.17
C ILE A 190 -12.21 -2.72 22.86
N GLY A 191 -13.33 -3.28 22.42
CA GLY A 191 -14.53 -2.51 22.11
C GLY A 191 -15.35 -3.10 20.97
N ASP A 192 -16.35 -2.35 20.52
CA ASP A 192 -17.24 -2.74 19.42
C ASP A 192 -16.70 -2.23 18.08
N VAL A 193 -16.51 -3.13 17.13
CA VAL A 193 -15.93 -2.83 15.82
C VAL A 193 -16.81 -1.87 14.99
N GLU A 194 -18.14 -1.99 15.10
CA GLU A 194 -19.05 -1.13 14.32
C GLU A 194 -19.03 0.29 14.85
N ALA A 195 -18.97 0.45 16.19
CA ALA A 195 -18.78 1.76 16.82
C ALA A 195 -17.45 2.42 16.39
N MET A 196 -16.36 1.64 16.37
CA MET A 196 -15.05 2.15 15.93
C MET A 196 -15.05 2.52 14.44
N LEU A 197 -15.67 1.72 13.58
CA LEU A 197 -15.83 2.05 12.15
C LEU A 197 -16.63 3.34 11.96
N HIS A 198 -17.68 3.54 12.75
CA HIS A 198 -18.46 4.79 12.71
C HIS A 198 -17.62 6.00 13.13
N ILE A 199 -16.82 5.89 14.21
CA ILE A 199 -15.91 6.94 14.64
C ILE A 199 -14.88 7.26 13.54
N CYS A 200 -14.29 6.25 12.91
CA CYS A 200 -13.36 6.44 11.80
C CYS A 200 -13.98 7.19 10.62
N MET A 201 -15.21 6.79 10.24
CA MET A 201 -15.99 7.48 9.20
C MET A 201 -16.20 8.94 9.54
N MET A 202 -16.75 9.23 10.73
CA MET A 202 -17.07 10.60 11.16
C MET A 202 -15.83 11.48 11.21
N ARG A 203 -14.75 10.99 11.81
CA ARG A 203 -13.49 11.73 11.91
C ARG A 203 -12.88 12.04 10.53
N THR A 204 -12.94 11.10 9.61
CA THR A 204 -12.46 11.32 8.24
C THR A 204 -13.32 12.35 7.51
N MET A 205 -14.63 12.32 7.71
CA MET A 205 -15.58 13.28 7.15
C MET A 205 -15.35 14.70 7.69
N GLU A 206 -14.98 14.85 8.97
CA GLU A 206 -14.58 16.13 9.56
C GLU A 206 -13.33 16.68 8.87
N VAL A 207 -12.26 15.87 8.76
CA VAL A 207 -11.03 16.23 8.04
C VAL A 207 -11.33 16.70 6.61
N PHE A 208 -12.19 16.01 5.88
CA PHE A 208 -12.56 16.42 4.53
C PHE A 208 -13.32 17.75 4.48
N ARG A 209 -14.19 18.02 5.45
CA ARG A 209 -14.89 19.31 5.54
C ARG A 209 -13.93 20.46 5.81
N GLU A 210 -12.94 20.26 6.67
CA GLU A 210 -11.88 21.24 6.95
C GLU A 210 -11.01 21.51 5.72
N ILE A 211 -10.60 20.47 5.01
CA ILE A 211 -9.85 20.60 3.76
C ILE A 211 -10.65 21.42 2.74
N LYS A 212 -11.92 21.08 2.54
CA LYS A 212 -12.79 21.80 1.62
C LYS A 212 -12.99 23.27 2.01
N ALA A 213 -13.08 23.57 3.30
CA ALA A 213 -13.20 24.94 3.78
C ALA A 213 -11.93 25.75 3.49
N LYS A 214 -10.74 25.17 3.67
CA LYS A 214 -9.46 25.80 3.32
C LYS A 214 -9.34 26.07 1.81
N ASP A 215 -9.67 25.09 0.97
CA ASP A 215 -9.64 25.25 -0.50
C ASP A 215 -10.56 26.37 -1.02
N LEU A 216 -11.65 26.65 -0.31
CA LEU A 216 -12.56 27.75 -0.67
C LEU A 216 -11.97 29.11 -0.27
N LEU A 217 -11.28 29.20 0.87
CA LEU A 217 -10.65 30.44 1.35
C LEU A 217 -9.40 30.84 0.53
N GLU A 218 -8.72 29.86 -0.07
CA GLU A 218 -7.52 30.10 -0.92
C GLU A 218 -7.89 30.53 -2.37
N ARG A 219 -9.17 30.46 -2.74
CA ARG A 219 -9.67 30.86 -4.05
C ARG A 219 -10.31 32.25 -4.10
N GLU A 220 -10.45 32.92 -2.97
CA GLU A 220 -10.85 34.31 -2.81
C GLU A 220 -9.62 35.24 -2.67
#